data_143ae196f2bdd4f05b322e81366f82bd
#
_entry.id   143ae196f2bdd4f05b322e81366f82bd
#
_cell.length_a   1.000
_cell.length_b   1.000
_cell.length_c   1.000
_cell.angle_alpha   90.00
_cell.angle_beta   90.00
_cell.angle_gamma   90.00
#
_symmetry.space_group_name_H-M   'P 1'
#
loop_
_entity.id
_entity.type
_entity.pdbx_description
1 polymer ?
#
loop_
_entity_poly.entity_id
_entity_poly.type
_entity_poly.pdbx_seq_one_letter_code
_entity_poly.pdbx_strand_id
1 'polypeptide(L)' 'MPRSVRTIGQVMKTLKPDFPDLSISKIRFLESEGLLSPERAPSGYRKYSDSDVERLRYILTASVTTSN' A
#
# COMPACT_ATOMS: atom_id res chain seq x y z
N MET A 1 -16.38 -8.92 13.94
CA MET A 1 -16.18 -8.86 12.55
C MET A 1 -14.74 -8.91 12.18
N PRO A 2 -14.41 -9.70 11.24
CA PRO A 2 -13.03 -9.80 10.82
C PRO A 2 -12.56 -8.50 10.17
N ARG A 3 -11.32 -8.19 10.38
CA ARG A 3 -10.73 -7.06 9.72
C ARG A 3 -10.42 -7.40 8.29
N SER A 4 -10.53 -6.42 7.44
CA SER A 4 -10.12 -6.59 6.06
C SER A 4 -8.61 -6.50 5.99
N VAL A 5 -7.99 -7.59 5.64
CA VAL A 5 -6.54 -7.63 5.50
C VAL A 5 -6.23 -8.08 4.08
N ARG A 6 -5.33 -7.36 3.43
CA ARG A 6 -5.00 -7.64 2.04
C ARG A 6 -3.54 -7.97 1.88
N THR A 7 -3.25 -8.87 0.95
CA THR A 7 -1.87 -9.11 0.57
C THR A 7 -1.41 -7.99 -0.35
N ILE A 8 -0.10 -7.94 -0.60
CA ILE A 8 0.42 -6.90 -1.48
C ILE A 8 -0.18 -7.03 -2.88
N GLY A 9 -0.43 -8.25 -3.33
CA GLY A 9 -1.06 -8.45 -4.62
C GLY A 9 -2.46 -7.88 -4.66
N GLN A 10 -3.21 -8.05 -3.58
CA GLN A 10 -4.56 -7.51 -3.51
C GLN A 10 -4.55 -6.00 -3.45
N VAL A 11 -3.59 -5.43 -2.74
CA VAL A 11 -3.45 -3.98 -2.68
C VAL A 11 -3.18 -3.44 -4.07
N MET A 12 -2.29 -4.09 -4.81
CA MET A 12 -2.00 -3.67 -6.18
C MET A 12 -3.27 -3.70 -7.03
N LYS A 13 -4.01 -4.78 -6.93
CA LYS A 13 -5.22 -4.92 -7.71
C LYS A 13 -6.23 -3.83 -7.38
N THR A 14 -6.32 -3.48 -6.11
CA THR A 14 -7.27 -2.48 -5.67
C THR A 14 -6.90 -1.09 -6.14
N LEU A 15 -5.63 -0.75 -6.11
CA LEU A 15 -5.20 0.61 -6.36
C LEU A 15 -4.74 0.85 -7.80
N LYS A 16 -4.36 -0.18 -8.51
CA LYS A 16 -3.85 -0.02 -9.86
C LYS A 16 -4.78 0.75 -10.79
N PRO A 17 -6.09 0.51 -10.75
CA PRO A 17 -6.99 1.27 -11.63
C PRO A 17 -6.90 2.78 -11.42
N ASP A 18 -6.68 3.21 -10.18
CA ASP A 18 -6.56 4.63 -9.89
C ASP A 18 -5.13 5.13 -10.05
N PHE A 19 -4.17 4.24 -9.91
CA PHE A 19 -2.75 4.61 -9.97
C PHE A 19 -2.03 3.62 -10.86
N PRO A 20 -2.17 3.77 -12.17
CA PRO A 20 -1.61 2.78 -13.12
C PRO A 20 -0.10 2.61 -12.99
N ASP A 21 0.59 3.63 -12.50
CA ASP A 21 2.04 3.56 -12.37
C ASP A 21 2.48 2.88 -11.08
N LEU A 22 1.53 2.48 -10.25
CA LEU A 22 1.88 1.84 -9.00
C LEU A 22 2.59 0.52 -9.24
N SER A 23 3.61 0.24 -8.45
CA SER A 23 4.35 -1.00 -8.56
C SER A 23 4.66 -1.51 -7.16
N ILE A 24 5.02 -2.78 -7.09
CA ILE A 24 5.39 -3.37 -5.82
C ILE A 24 6.65 -2.70 -5.27
N SER A 25 7.56 -2.34 -6.17
CA SER A 25 8.77 -1.62 -5.76
C SER A 25 8.43 -0.31 -5.07
N LYS A 26 7.44 0.40 -5.61
CA LYS A 26 7.04 1.66 -5.01
C LYS A 26 6.49 1.44 -3.61
N ILE A 27 5.66 0.42 -3.43
CA ILE A 27 5.08 0.12 -2.13
C ILE A 27 6.19 -0.23 -1.14
N ARG A 28 7.14 -1.05 -1.56
CA ARG A 28 8.24 -1.43 -0.68
C ARG A 28 9.13 -0.24 -0.35
N PHE A 29 9.31 0.65 -1.29
CA PHE A 29 10.07 1.87 -1.04
C PHE A 29 9.39 2.71 0.04
N LEU A 30 8.08 2.88 -0.06
CA LEU A 30 7.34 3.65 0.92
C LEU A 30 7.42 3.00 2.29
N GLU A 31 7.41 1.68 2.32
CA GLU A 31 7.54 0.97 3.58
C GLU A 31 8.91 1.22 4.19
N SER A 32 9.95 1.19 3.38
CA SER A 32 11.29 1.40 3.89
C SER A 32 11.52 2.82 4.36
N GLU A 33 10.73 3.75 3.83
CA GLU A 33 10.80 5.14 4.29
C GLU A 33 10.03 5.38 5.56
N GLY A 34 9.34 4.36 6.05
CA GLY A 34 8.56 4.52 7.26
C GLY A 34 7.18 5.11 7.03
N LEU A 35 6.78 5.24 5.79
CA LEU A 35 5.46 5.80 5.48
C LEU A 35 4.37 4.76 5.53
N LEU A 36 4.73 3.48 5.46
CA LEU A 36 3.80 2.38 5.60
C LEU A 36 4.35 1.40 6.62
N SER A 37 3.46 0.81 7.41
CA SER A 37 3.86 -0.15 8.42
C SER A 37 2.92 -1.35 8.39
N PRO A 38 2.98 -2.16 7.35
CA PRO A 38 2.11 -3.33 7.30
C PRO A 38 2.52 -4.35 8.34
N GLU A 39 1.53 -5.07 8.83
CA GLU A 39 1.78 -6.16 9.75
C GLU A 39 2.39 -7.33 9.00
N ARG A 40 3.10 -8.16 9.72
CA ARG A 40 3.66 -9.36 9.14
C ARG A 40 3.03 -10.58 9.79
N ALA A 41 2.59 -11.52 8.96
CA ALA A 41 2.12 -12.78 9.46
C ALA A 41 3.30 -13.57 10.02
N PRO A 42 3.06 -14.57 10.84
CA PRO A 42 4.16 -15.41 11.32
C PRO A 42 4.98 -16.02 10.20
N SER A 43 4.34 -16.23 9.04
CA SER A 43 5.05 -16.79 7.90
C SER A 43 5.87 -15.74 7.15
N GLY A 44 5.80 -14.49 7.54
CA GLY A 44 6.57 -13.44 6.90
C GLY A 44 5.82 -12.64 5.86
N TYR A 45 4.61 -13.02 5.53
CA TYR A 45 3.83 -12.26 4.56
C TYR A 45 3.40 -10.93 5.13
N ARG A 46 3.38 -9.92 4.27
CA ARG A 46 2.89 -8.62 4.66
C ARG A 46 1.38 -8.60 4.62
N LYS A 47 0.78 -7.99 5.61
CA LYS A 47 -0.67 -7.85 5.70
C LYS A 47 -1.00 -6.37 5.75
N TYR A 48 -1.76 -5.92 4.78
CA TYR A 48 -2.15 -4.51 4.70
C TYR A 48 -3.57 -4.35 5.17
N SER A 49 -3.75 -3.56 6.21
CA SER A 49 -5.08 -3.27 6.74
C SER A 49 -5.75 -2.19 5.89
N ASP A 50 -7.01 -1.93 6.18
CA ASP A 50 -7.70 -0.85 5.51
C ASP A 50 -7.01 0.47 5.74
N SER A 51 -6.49 0.68 6.95
CA SER A 51 -5.75 1.90 7.25
C SER A 51 -4.51 2.02 6.38
N ASP A 52 -3.81 0.92 6.17
CA ASP A 52 -2.63 0.93 5.33
C ASP A 52 -2.99 1.28 3.90
N VAL A 53 -4.08 0.72 3.40
CA VAL A 53 -4.50 1.00 2.04
C VAL A 53 -4.89 2.46 1.89
N GLU A 54 -5.59 3.02 2.86
CA GLU A 54 -5.98 4.41 2.81
C GLU A 54 -4.77 5.32 2.87
N ARG A 55 -3.82 4.99 3.73
CA ARG A 55 -2.60 5.78 3.81
C ARG A 55 -1.84 5.74 2.50
N LEU A 56 -1.76 4.57 1.90
CA LEU A 56 -1.08 4.42 0.62
C LEU A 56 -1.77 5.26 -0.45
N ARG A 57 -3.08 5.20 -0.49
CA ARG A 57 -3.83 6.00 -1.46
C ARG A 57 -3.56 7.49 -1.25
N TYR A 58 -3.53 7.91 0.00
CA TYR A 58 -3.26 9.31 0.30
C TYR A 58 -1.86 9.70 -0.17
N ILE A 59 -0.87 8.86 0.10
CA ILE A 59 0.50 9.15 -0.28
C ILE A 59 0.61 9.23 -1.80
N LEU A 60 -0.01 8.30 -2.50
CA LEU A 60 0.07 8.29 -3.96
C LEU A 60 -0.62 9.50 -4.56
N THR A 61 -1.73 9.90 -3.97
CA THR A 61 -2.42 11.09 -4.44
C THR A 61 -1.57 12.33 -4.23
N ALA A 62 -0.93 12.43 -3.08
CA ALA A 62 -0.09 13.57 -2.79
C ALA A 62 1.10 13.60 -3.74
N SER A 63 1.67 12.44 -4.01
CA SER A 63 2.81 12.39 -4.93
C SER A 63 2.43 12.89 -6.30
N VAL A 64 1.27 12.50 -6.78
CA VAL A 64 0.83 12.97 -8.08
C VAL A 64 0.67 14.48 -8.07
N THR A 65 0.12 14.98 -6.99
CA THR A 65 -0.12 16.41 -6.88
C THR A 65 1.18 17.19 -6.91
N THR A 66 2.21 16.69 -6.28
CA THR A 66 3.45 17.43 -6.18
C THR A 66 4.38 17.17 -7.33
N SER A 67 4.06 16.33 -8.24
CA SER A 67 5.04 16.01 -9.23
C SER A 67 5.20 17.16 -10.12
N ASN A 68 4.78 17.95 -10.35
CA ASN A 68 5.05 18.96 -11.22
C ASN A 68 6.27 19.17 -11.58
#